data_8eee35fdf6324a1b05c28ec80bdd451c
#
_entry.id   8eee35fdf6324a1b05c28ec80bdd451c
#
_cell.length_a   1.000
_cell.length_b   1.000
_cell.length_c   1.000
_cell.angle_alpha   90.00
_cell.angle_beta   90.00
_cell.angle_gamma   90.00
#
_symmetry.space_group_name_H-M   'P 1'
#
loop_
_entity.id
_entity.type
_entity.pdbx_description
1 polymer ?
#
loop_
_entity_poly.entity_id
_entity_poly.type
_entity_poly.pdbx_seq_one_letter_code
_entity_poly.pdbx_strand_id
1 'polypeptide(L)'
;MSQIPTLDIRRFDTDREAFVADLGAAYREWGFCGIRGHGVTDELIQGAYKAAQDFFALPDAVKMQYHQAGTGGARGYTPFGIETAKDSQYPDLKEFWHVGPEIARDSEYAGILGENLLPAEVPEFKNFMY
;
A
#
# COMPACT_ATOMS: atom_id res chain seq x y z
N MET A 1 -19.95 -6.04 -22.22
CA MET A 1 -19.56 -5.97 -20.80
C MET A 1 -18.79 -4.67 -20.61
N SER A 2 -19.27 -3.78 -19.78
CA SER A 2 -18.54 -2.56 -19.44
C SER A 2 -17.25 -2.94 -18.72
N GLN A 3 -16.15 -2.37 -19.14
CA GLN A 3 -14.81 -2.63 -18.62
C GLN A 3 -14.37 -1.43 -17.77
N ILE A 4 -13.74 -1.69 -16.62
CA ILE A 4 -13.14 -0.65 -15.79
C ILE A 4 -12.18 0.16 -16.65
N PRO A 5 -12.36 1.48 -16.75
CA PRO A 5 -11.53 2.32 -17.61
C PRO A 5 -10.10 2.40 -17.10
N THR A 6 -9.14 2.42 -18.03
CA THR A 6 -7.73 2.68 -17.74
C THR A 6 -7.32 3.98 -18.39
N LEU A 7 -6.88 4.95 -17.59
CA LEU A 7 -6.50 6.30 -18.01
C LEU A 7 -4.98 6.43 -18.13
N ASP A 8 -4.52 7.21 -19.11
CA ASP A 8 -3.11 7.54 -19.29
C ASP A 8 -2.79 8.81 -18.52
N ILE A 9 -1.97 8.72 -17.45
CA ILE A 9 -1.66 9.87 -16.58
C ILE A 9 -0.93 10.98 -17.32
N ARG A 10 -0.22 10.68 -18.43
CA ARG A 10 0.50 11.70 -19.23
C ARG A 10 -0.43 12.70 -19.87
N ARG A 11 -1.71 12.36 -20.04
CA ARG A 11 -2.75 13.29 -20.49
C ARG A 11 -3.00 14.43 -19.50
N PHE A 12 -2.63 14.26 -18.22
CA PHE A 12 -2.74 15.35 -17.26
C PHE A 12 -1.92 16.59 -17.65
N ASP A 13 -0.81 16.39 -18.36
CA ASP A 13 0.04 17.49 -18.81
C ASP A 13 -0.35 17.99 -20.23
N THR A 14 -0.91 17.12 -21.08
CA THR A 14 -1.17 17.43 -22.48
C THR A 14 -2.63 17.76 -22.78
N ASP A 15 -3.57 17.26 -21.99
CA ASP A 15 -5.03 17.41 -22.17
C ASP A 15 -5.74 17.27 -20.82
N ARG A 16 -5.43 18.21 -19.93
CA ARG A 16 -5.87 18.15 -18.52
C ARG A 16 -7.38 18.12 -18.35
N GLU A 17 -8.09 18.97 -19.10
CA GLU A 17 -9.55 19.07 -18.94
C GLU A 17 -10.25 17.76 -19.29
N ALA A 18 -9.90 17.14 -20.40
CA ALA A 18 -10.47 15.84 -20.77
C ALA A 18 -10.02 14.75 -19.82
N PHE A 19 -8.75 14.74 -19.38
CA PHE A 19 -8.30 13.77 -18.38
C PHE A 19 -9.09 13.85 -17.07
N VAL A 20 -9.31 15.06 -16.54
CA VAL A 20 -10.09 15.30 -15.31
C VAL A 20 -11.55 14.89 -15.50
N ALA A 21 -12.14 15.17 -16.66
CA ALA A 21 -13.50 14.75 -16.98
C ALA A 21 -13.65 13.23 -17.00
N ASP A 22 -12.71 12.53 -17.66
CA ASP A 22 -12.69 11.06 -17.77
C ASP A 22 -12.45 10.43 -16.38
N LEU A 23 -11.53 10.98 -15.57
CA LEU A 23 -11.26 10.52 -14.22
C LEU A 23 -12.53 10.66 -13.34
N GLY A 24 -13.18 11.82 -13.39
CA GLY A 24 -14.42 12.07 -12.68
C GLY A 24 -15.55 11.14 -13.12
N ALA A 25 -15.66 10.83 -14.39
CA ALA A 25 -16.63 9.86 -14.91
C ALA A 25 -16.35 8.45 -14.41
N ALA A 26 -15.09 8.01 -14.46
CA ALA A 26 -14.67 6.70 -13.94
C ALA A 26 -15.00 6.51 -12.46
N TYR A 27 -14.70 7.51 -11.65
CA TYR A 27 -15.01 7.46 -10.20
C TYR A 27 -16.51 7.48 -9.91
N ARG A 28 -17.31 8.22 -10.69
CA ARG A 28 -18.78 8.23 -10.51
C ARG A 28 -19.42 6.90 -10.90
N GLU A 29 -18.92 6.25 -11.94
CA GLU A 29 -19.50 5.01 -12.44
C GLU A 29 -18.97 3.77 -11.71
N TRP A 30 -17.65 3.73 -11.42
CA TRP A 30 -16.96 2.53 -10.94
C TRP A 30 -16.39 2.66 -9.53
N GLY A 31 -16.23 3.89 -9.01
CA GLY A 31 -15.55 4.16 -7.74
C GLY A 31 -14.02 4.11 -7.82
N PHE A 32 -13.45 3.68 -8.95
CA PHE A 32 -11.99 3.60 -9.20
C PHE A 32 -11.70 3.47 -10.70
N CYS A 33 -10.42 3.56 -11.06
CA CYS A 33 -9.96 3.32 -12.44
C CYS A 33 -8.54 2.75 -12.43
N GLY A 34 -8.12 2.18 -13.55
CA GLY A 34 -6.72 1.86 -13.81
C GLY A 34 -5.97 3.12 -14.27
N ILE A 35 -4.68 3.19 -13.96
CA ILE A 35 -3.76 4.23 -14.43
C ILE A 35 -2.63 3.57 -15.19
N ARG A 36 -2.29 4.10 -16.36
CA ARG A 36 -1.10 3.71 -17.13
C ARG A 36 -0.20 4.91 -17.38
N GLY A 37 1.04 4.68 -17.79
CA GLY A 37 2.02 5.75 -18.04
C GLY A 37 2.52 6.41 -16.75
N HIS A 38 2.35 5.76 -15.61
CA HIS A 38 2.67 6.25 -14.26
C HIS A 38 4.17 6.23 -13.91
N GLY A 39 5.03 5.71 -14.79
CA GLY A 39 6.48 5.71 -14.58
C GLY A 39 7.01 4.60 -13.64
N VAL A 40 6.14 3.87 -12.93
CA VAL A 40 6.56 2.69 -12.16
C VAL A 40 6.84 1.54 -13.13
N THR A 41 8.05 1.01 -13.12
CA THR A 41 8.44 -0.06 -14.03
C THR A 41 7.87 -1.41 -13.64
N ASP A 42 7.72 -2.32 -14.60
CA ASP A 42 7.27 -3.68 -14.33
C ASP A 42 8.22 -4.41 -13.37
N GLU A 43 9.52 -4.12 -13.43
CA GLU A 43 10.53 -4.66 -12.52
C GLU A 43 10.23 -4.28 -11.06
N LEU A 44 9.94 -3.00 -10.81
CA LEU A 44 9.57 -2.53 -9.47
C LEU A 44 8.27 -3.17 -9.00
N ILE A 45 7.27 -3.27 -9.86
CA ILE A 45 5.99 -3.90 -9.53
C ILE A 45 6.19 -5.38 -9.18
N GLN A 46 6.89 -6.14 -10.03
CA GLN A 46 7.13 -7.56 -9.81
C GLN A 46 8.03 -7.80 -8.59
N GLY A 47 9.04 -6.95 -8.38
CA GLY A 47 9.87 -6.98 -7.19
C GLY A 47 9.08 -6.75 -5.91
N ALA A 48 8.17 -5.78 -5.90
CA ALA A 48 7.29 -5.53 -4.77
C ALA A 48 6.36 -6.72 -4.48
N TYR A 49 5.75 -7.30 -5.51
CA TYR A 49 4.93 -8.51 -5.34
C TYR A 49 5.75 -9.67 -4.79
N LYS A 50 6.96 -9.88 -5.29
CA LYS A 50 7.86 -10.95 -4.82
C LYS A 50 8.24 -10.74 -3.35
N ALA A 51 8.65 -9.53 -2.98
CA ALA A 51 9.01 -9.19 -1.61
C ALA A 51 7.82 -9.39 -0.65
N ALA A 52 6.62 -8.98 -1.06
CA ALA A 52 5.39 -9.22 -0.29
C ALA A 52 5.12 -10.73 -0.14
N GLN A 53 5.17 -11.50 -1.22
CA GLN A 53 4.97 -12.95 -1.17
C GLN A 53 5.97 -13.65 -0.24
N ASP A 54 7.25 -13.27 -0.31
CA ASP A 54 8.30 -13.86 0.52
C ASP A 54 8.06 -13.55 2.00
N PHE A 55 7.64 -12.33 2.34
CA PHE A 55 7.31 -11.97 3.72
C PHE A 55 6.09 -12.74 4.23
N PHE A 56 4.98 -12.74 3.48
CA PHE A 56 3.75 -13.40 3.94
C PHE A 56 3.85 -14.93 3.95
N ALA A 57 4.83 -15.51 3.26
CA ALA A 57 5.15 -16.95 3.35
C ALA A 57 5.97 -17.33 4.60
N LEU A 58 6.48 -16.35 5.37
CA LEU A 58 7.23 -16.63 6.60
C LEU A 58 6.31 -17.24 7.67
N PRO A 59 6.87 -18.02 8.60
CA PRO A 59 6.13 -18.51 9.76
C PRO A 59 5.54 -17.38 10.58
N ASP A 60 4.34 -17.57 11.14
CA ASP A 60 3.64 -16.55 11.92
C ASP A 60 4.49 -15.99 13.08
N ALA A 61 5.27 -16.85 13.75
CA ALA A 61 6.16 -16.44 14.83
C ALA A 61 7.24 -15.43 14.36
N VAL A 62 7.66 -15.50 13.10
CA VAL A 62 8.61 -14.55 12.49
C VAL A 62 7.88 -13.26 12.12
N LYS A 63 6.74 -13.36 11.42
CA LYS A 63 5.92 -12.19 11.05
C LYS A 63 5.54 -11.36 12.27
N MET A 64 5.18 -12.03 13.38
CA MET A 64 4.79 -11.37 14.65
C MET A 64 5.90 -10.53 15.29
N GLN A 65 7.17 -10.74 14.97
CA GLN A 65 8.27 -9.88 15.45
C GLN A 65 8.18 -8.46 14.89
N TYR A 66 7.49 -8.30 13.77
CA TYR A 66 7.26 -7.02 13.09
C TYR A 66 5.91 -6.39 13.44
N HIS A 67 5.16 -6.98 14.35
CA HIS A 67 3.90 -6.40 14.85
C HIS A 67 4.17 -5.38 15.96
N GLN A 68 3.70 -4.15 15.75
CA GLN A 68 3.76 -3.08 16.74
C GLN A 68 2.38 -2.90 17.40
N ALA A 69 2.17 -3.56 18.54
CA ALA A 69 0.92 -3.42 19.28
C ALA A 69 0.68 -1.96 19.71
N GLY A 70 -0.57 -1.51 19.65
CA GLY A 70 -0.97 -0.16 20.06
C GLY A 70 -0.73 0.95 19.02
N THR A 71 -0.15 0.65 17.87
CA THR A 71 0.07 1.64 16.78
C THR A 71 -1.08 1.71 15.78
N GLY A 72 -2.15 0.93 15.97
CA GLY A 72 -3.26 0.84 15.02
C GLY A 72 -2.85 0.28 13.65
N GLY A 73 -1.75 -0.49 13.59
CA GLY A 73 -1.25 -1.05 12.32
C GLY A 73 -0.58 -0.02 11.41
N ALA A 74 -0.21 1.17 11.93
CA ALA A 74 0.33 2.27 11.12
C ALA A 74 1.70 1.95 10.49
N ARG A 75 2.43 0.97 11.02
CA ARG A 75 3.73 0.52 10.55
C ARG A 75 3.91 -0.97 10.78
N GLY A 76 4.66 -1.61 9.87
CA GLY A 76 5.00 -3.02 9.99
C GLY A 76 3.83 -3.95 9.75
N TYR A 77 3.88 -5.11 10.36
CA TYR A 77 2.94 -6.22 10.17
C TYR A 77 1.71 -6.10 11.06
N THR A 78 0.55 -6.32 10.47
CA THR A 78 -0.72 -6.48 11.20
C THR A 78 -1.27 -7.88 10.92
N PRO A 79 -1.42 -8.74 11.93
CA PRO A 79 -1.90 -10.10 11.77
C PRO A 79 -3.42 -10.18 11.56
N PHE A 80 -3.88 -11.36 11.15
CA PHE A 80 -5.30 -11.68 11.08
C PHE A 80 -6.02 -11.38 12.39
N GLY A 81 -7.26 -10.90 12.29
CA GLY A 81 -8.15 -10.73 13.43
C GLY A 81 -7.91 -9.48 14.29
N ILE A 82 -7.00 -8.58 13.89
CA ILE A 82 -6.79 -7.30 14.58
C ILE A 82 -7.77 -6.23 14.08
N GLU A 83 -7.97 -6.14 12.78
CA GLU A 83 -8.94 -5.19 12.24
C GLU A 83 -10.35 -5.77 12.19
N THR A 84 -11.30 -4.90 12.45
CA THR A 84 -12.74 -5.20 12.33
C THR A 84 -13.38 -4.06 11.53
N ALA A 85 -14.13 -4.40 10.50
CA ALA A 85 -14.87 -3.40 9.73
C ALA A 85 -15.84 -2.64 10.64
N LYS A 86 -16.06 -1.36 10.34
CA LYS A 86 -17.05 -0.55 11.08
C LYS A 86 -18.39 -1.27 11.12
N ASP A 87 -18.98 -1.33 12.30
CA ASP A 87 -20.28 -1.98 12.56
C ASP A 87 -20.29 -3.52 12.38
N SER A 88 -19.11 -4.18 12.27
CA SER A 88 -18.99 -5.63 12.24
C SER A 88 -18.63 -6.22 13.61
N GLN A 89 -19.14 -7.42 13.89
CA GLN A 89 -18.77 -8.21 15.07
C GLN A 89 -17.64 -9.21 14.75
N TYR A 90 -17.28 -9.34 13.47
CA TYR A 90 -16.29 -10.30 13.01
C TYR A 90 -15.03 -9.58 12.55
N PRO A 91 -13.86 -10.06 12.95
CA PRO A 91 -12.61 -9.50 12.48
C PRO A 91 -12.40 -9.78 10.99
N ASP A 92 -11.65 -8.92 10.34
CA ASP A 92 -11.25 -9.10 8.95
C ASP A 92 -10.30 -10.30 8.81
N LEU A 93 -10.54 -11.10 7.80
CA LEU A 93 -9.68 -12.23 7.42
C LEU A 93 -8.56 -11.74 6.48
N LYS A 94 -7.77 -10.77 6.95
CA LYS A 94 -6.61 -10.25 6.23
C LYS A 94 -5.44 -10.05 7.17
N GLU A 95 -4.26 -10.18 6.63
CA GLU A 95 -3.00 -9.71 7.20
C GLU A 95 -2.39 -8.71 6.22
N PHE A 96 -1.63 -7.74 6.72
CA PHE A 96 -1.06 -6.73 5.86
C PHE A 96 0.22 -6.13 6.44
N TRP A 97 0.94 -5.42 5.60
CA TRP A 97 2.11 -4.65 5.97
C TRP A 97 1.92 -3.19 5.59
N HIS A 98 2.15 -2.28 6.52
CA HIS A 98 2.15 -0.85 6.26
C HIS A 98 3.56 -0.26 6.23
N VAL A 99 3.79 0.53 5.18
CA VAL A 99 4.95 1.40 5.01
C VAL A 99 4.46 2.83 5.01
N GLY A 100 5.15 3.71 5.69
CA GLY A 100 4.83 5.14 5.67
C GLY A 100 6.04 5.97 5.25
N PRO A 101 5.87 7.28 5.10
CA PRO A 101 6.98 8.17 4.78
C PRO A 101 8.06 8.11 5.84
N GLU A 102 9.32 8.23 5.42
CA GLU A 102 10.43 8.47 6.35
C GLU A 102 10.30 9.88 6.92
N ILE A 103 10.28 9.98 8.25
CA ILE A 103 10.12 11.24 8.95
C ILE A 103 11.50 11.76 9.37
N ALA A 104 11.86 12.95 8.90
CA ALA A 104 13.08 13.61 9.32
C ALA A 104 13.03 13.89 10.85
N ARG A 105 14.16 13.76 11.52
CA ARG A 105 14.26 13.89 12.98
C ARG A 105 13.86 15.26 13.52
N ASP A 106 13.96 16.29 12.69
CA ASP A 106 13.58 17.68 12.96
C ASP A 106 12.16 18.02 12.51
N SER A 107 11.40 17.06 11.99
CA SER A 107 10.00 17.24 11.60
C SER A 107 9.09 17.36 12.83
N GLU A 108 8.03 18.16 12.71
CA GLU A 108 6.96 18.23 13.72
C GLU A 108 6.24 16.87 13.96
N TYR A 109 6.36 15.93 13.02
CA TYR A 109 5.81 14.59 13.10
C TYR A 109 6.79 13.57 13.71
N ALA A 110 8.02 14.00 14.05
CA ALA A 110 9.01 13.11 14.70
C ALA A 110 8.48 12.64 16.07
N GLY A 111 8.47 11.33 16.26
CA GLY A 111 7.95 10.70 17.49
C GLY A 111 6.42 10.52 17.52
N ILE A 112 5.66 11.09 16.58
CA ILE A 112 4.21 10.86 16.44
C ILE A 112 3.97 9.64 15.54
N LEU A 113 4.67 9.58 14.41
CA LEU A 113 4.60 8.47 13.48
C LEU A 113 5.78 7.53 13.75
N GLY A 114 5.49 6.25 13.92
CA GLY A 114 6.51 5.20 14.13
C GLY A 114 7.48 5.09 12.96
N GLU A 115 8.68 4.57 13.24
CA GLU A 115 9.66 4.24 12.21
C GLU A 115 9.19 3.07 11.36
N ASN A 116 9.62 3.05 10.09
CA ASN A 116 9.40 1.91 9.23
C ASN A 116 10.22 0.70 9.69
N LEU A 117 9.61 -0.47 9.68
CA LEU A 117 10.28 -1.74 9.96
C LEU A 117 10.72 -2.38 8.66
N LEU A 118 11.83 -3.10 8.69
CA LEU A 118 12.38 -3.85 7.56
C LEU A 118 12.60 -5.30 7.98
N PRO A 119 11.93 -6.27 7.33
CA PRO A 119 12.13 -7.68 7.67
C PRO A 119 13.50 -8.16 7.21
N ALA A 120 14.31 -8.62 8.16
CA ALA A 120 15.66 -9.10 7.88
C ALA A 120 15.67 -10.38 7.01
N GLU A 121 14.58 -11.14 7.06
CA GLU A 121 14.38 -12.38 6.30
C GLU A 121 14.10 -12.11 4.81
N VAL A 122 13.76 -10.86 4.45
CA VAL A 122 13.50 -10.45 3.06
C VAL A 122 14.39 -9.24 2.73
N PRO A 123 15.68 -9.44 2.41
CA PRO A 123 16.64 -8.34 2.20
C PRO A 123 16.21 -7.34 1.13
N GLU A 124 15.52 -7.81 0.08
CA GLU A 124 15.04 -6.97 -1.02
C GLU A 124 13.80 -6.13 -0.67
N PHE A 125 13.22 -6.35 0.51
CA PHE A 125 11.98 -5.67 0.92
C PHE A 125 12.11 -4.15 0.84
N LYS A 126 13.23 -3.60 1.32
CA LYS A 126 13.48 -2.17 1.26
C LYS A 126 13.51 -1.63 -0.17
N ASN A 127 14.16 -2.34 -1.08
CA ASN A 127 14.37 -1.88 -2.45
C ASN A 127 13.09 -1.76 -3.27
N PHE A 128 12.07 -2.55 -2.92
CA PHE A 128 10.83 -2.65 -3.68
C PHE A 128 9.59 -2.11 -2.96
N MET A 129 9.65 -1.95 -1.64
CA MET A 129 8.51 -1.51 -0.85
C MET A 129 8.63 -0.05 -0.37
N TYR A 130 9.77 0.61 -0.68
CA TYR A 130 10.04 2.01 -0.32
C TYR A 130 10.19 2.93 -1.51
#